data_11832a9a5a09d4b36f74c61f739b00c9
#
_entry.id   11832a9a5a09d4b36f74c61f739b00c9
#
_cell.length_a   1.000
_cell.length_b   1.000
_cell.length_c   1.000
_cell.angle_alpha   90.00
_cell.angle_beta   90.00
_cell.angle_gamma   90.00
#
_symmetry.space_group_name_H-M   'P 1'
#
loop_
_entity.id
_entity.type
_entity.pdbx_description
1 polymer ?
#
loop_
_entity_poly.entity_id
_entity_poly.type
_entity_poly.pdbx_seq_one_letter_code
_entity_poly.pdbx_strand_id
1 'polypeptide(L)'
;FINEASELCARYNMLVDFHGMYKPTGAQRTWPNVINYEGVNGLEQLKWSPKGYDQVTYDVQIPFIRQFAGPMDYTQGAMRNAIKKNYNPVNSEPMSQGTRCRQLATYVIFDSPLNMLCDNPSNYKREPQCTAFIARIPTVWDETLGLDGKVGEYITMARRSGDEWYVGGLTNWDKRDIIVDLSFLGEGFYEIELFKDGINADRAACDYKRVVMPVPEDRQLKVTLFPGGGF
;
A
#
# COMPACT_ATOMS: atom_id res chain seq x y z
N PHE A 1 -30.38 -3.30 2.58
CA PHE A 1 -29.44 -3.24 3.72
C PHE A 1 -28.45 -2.06 3.60
N ILE A 2 -27.62 -1.95 2.50
CA ILE A 2 -26.57 -0.91 2.37
C ILE A 2 -27.17 0.49 2.52
N ASN A 3 -28.22 0.81 1.74
CA ASN A 3 -28.84 2.13 1.79
C ASN A 3 -29.44 2.43 3.16
N GLU A 4 -30.14 1.48 3.77
CA GLU A 4 -30.74 1.62 5.10
C GLU A 4 -29.66 1.83 6.19
N ALA A 5 -28.58 1.02 6.14
CA ALA A 5 -27.47 1.17 7.08
C ALA A 5 -26.75 2.51 6.90
N SER A 6 -26.51 2.92 5.64
CA SER A 6 -25.84 4.19 5.33
C SER A 6 -26.67 5.38 5.81
N GLU A 7 -27.97 5.36 5.53
CA GLU A 7 -28.92 6.40 5.97
C GLU A 7 -28.99 6.47 7.49
N LEU A 8 -29.11 5.31 8.16
CA LEU A 8 -29.17 5.26 9.60
C LEU A 8 -27.89 5.83 10.24
N CYS A 9 -26.73 5.43 9.75
CA CYS A 9 -25.44 5.95 10.20
C CYS A 9 -25.32 7.46 9.96
N ALA A 10 -25.79 7.95 8.81
CA ALA A 10 -25.78 9.39 8.52
C ALA A 10 -26.63 10.19 9.54
N ARG A 11 -27.80 9.67 9.92
CA ARG A 11 -28.67 10.31 10.97
C ARG A 11 -27.97 10.43 12.32
N TYR A 12 -27.02 9.55 12.62
CA TYR A 12 -26.23 9.57 13.85
C TYR A 12 -24.83 10.18 13.67
N ASN A 13 -24.55 10.85 12.55
CA ASN A 13 -23.25 11.44 12.22
C ASN A 13 -22.10 10.41 12.29
N MET A 14 -22.34 9.19 11.84
CA MET A 14 -21.36 8.10 11.81
C MET A 14 -20.81 7.91 10.39
N LEU A 15 -19.50 7.70 10.30
CA LEU A 15 -18.84 7.21 9.09
C LEU A 15 -19.02 5.69 8.98
N VAL A 16 -18.99 5.18 7.75
CA VAL A 16 -19.18 3.76 7.48
C VAL A 16 -18.04 3.23 6.63
N ASP A 17 -17.44 2.15 7.09
CA ASP A 17 -16.58 1.25 6.33
C ASP A 17 -17.26 -0.13 6.26
N PHE A 18 -17.59 -0.58 5.06
CA PHE A 18 -18.31 -1.85 4.87
C PHE A 18 -17.34 -3.01 4.70
N HIS A 19 -17.38 -3.96 5.65
CA HIS A 19 -16.64 -5.23 5.58
C HIS A 19 -17.53 -6.41 5.18
N GLY A 20 -16.93 -7.47 4.62
CA GLY A 20 -17.66 -8.62 4.08
C GLY A 20 -18.56 -8.27 2.90
N MET A 21 -18.20 -7.25 2.16
CA MET A 21 -19.00 -6.63 1.10
C MET A 21 -18.31 -6.72 -0.25
N TYR A 22 -19.09 -6.50 -1.30
CA TYR A 22 -18.54 -6.28 -2.63
C TYR A 22 -17.93 -4.86 -2.77
N LYS A 23 -17.25 -4.62 -3.90
CA LYS A 23 -16.65 -3.31 -4.24
C LYS A 23 -17.67 -2.17 -4.26
N PRO A 24 -17.25 -0.89 -4.15
CA PRO A 24 -18.13 0.27 -4.29
C PRO A 24 -18.93 0.24 -5.58
N THR A 25 -20.19 0.64 -5.49
CA THR A 25 -21.14 0.70 -6.62
C THR A 25 -21.70 2.10 -6.85
N GLY A 26 -21.14 3.10 -6.18
CA GLY A 26 -21.57 4.49 -6.24
C GLY A 26 -22.46 4.94 -5.07
N ALA A 27 -22.76 4.07 -4.10
CA ALA A 27 -23.56 4.44 -2.93
C ALA A 27 -22.94 5.60 -2.14
N GLN A 28 -21.62 5.71 -2.12
CA GLN A 28 -20.89 6.82 -1.50
C GLN A 28 -21.20 8.21 -2.14
N ARG A 29 -21.73 8.26 -3.34
CA ARG A 29 -22.18 9.52 -3.96
C ARG A 29 -23.54 9.98 -3.41
N THR A 30 -24.37 9.05 -2.99
CA THR A 30 -25.65 9.33 -2.31
C THR A 30 -25.45 9.51 -0.81
N TRP A 31 -24.58 8.67 -0.24
CA TRP A 31 -24.26 8.61 1.19
C TRP A 31 -22.78 8.91 1.43
N PRO A 32 -22.37 10.19 1.49
CA PRO A 32 -20.96 10.56 1.62
C PRO A 32 -20.33 10.17 2.97
N ASN A 33 -21.12 9.72 3.92
CA ASN A 33 -20.64 9.11 5.16
C ASN A 33 -20.12 7.67 4.96
N VAL A 34 -20.38 7.04 3.80
CA VAL A 34 -19.77 5.77 3.41
C VAL A 34 -18.43 6.06 2.78
N ILE A 35 -17.36 5.87 3.53
CA ILE A 35 -16.01 6.30 3.15
C ILE A 35 -15.16 5.16 2.58
N ASN A 36 -15.47 3.91 2.95
CA ASN A 36 -14.62 2.79 2.56
C ASN A 36 -15.42 1.48 2.40
N TYR A 37 -14.81 0.53 1.70
CA TYR A 37 -15.36 -0.81 1.47
C TYR A 37 -14.21 -1.82 1.47
N GLU A 38 -14.42 -2.97 2.09
CA GLU A 38 -13.49 -4.08 1.91
C GLU A 38 -13.52 -4.55 0.45
N GLY A 39 -14.46 -5.37 0.04
CA GLY A 39 -14.65 -5.87 -1.32
C GLY A 39 -13.35 -6.27 -2.04
N VAL A 40 -12.36 -6.77 -1.33
CA VAL A 40 -11.02 -7.12 -1.74
C VAL A 40 -10.51 -8.27 -0.89
N ASN A 41 -9.59 -9.09 -1.41
CA ASN A 41 -8.90 -10.07 -0.59
C ASN A 41 -7.77 -9.37 0.19
N GLY A 42 -8.13 -8.72 1.30
CA GLY A 42 -7.21 -7.94 2.13
C GLY A 42 -6.11 -8.77 2.77
N LEU A 43 -5.10 -8.09 3.32
CA LEU A 43 -3.93 -8.73 3.87
C LEU A 43 -4.25 -9.67 5.05
N GLU A 44 -5.31 -9.39 5.81
CA GLU A 44 -5.72 -10.23 6.93
C GLU A 44 -6.07 -11.67 6.52
N GLN A 45 -6.49 -11.88 5.27
CA GLN A 45 -6.83 -13.21 4.73
C GLN A 45 -5.63 -14.16 4.71
N LEU A 46 -4.41 -13.64 4.70
CA LEU A 46 -3.19 -14.44 4.72
C LEU A 46 -3.03 -15.33 5.97
N LYS A 47 -3.73 -15.03 7.05
CA LYS A 47 -3.73 -15.83 8.29
C LYS A 47 -4.24 -17.25 8.07
N TRP A 48 -5.16 -17.42 7.13
CA TRP A 48 -5.86 -18.67 6.84
C TRP A 48 -5.94 -19.04 5.36
N SER A 49 -5.29 -18.28 4.50
CA SER A 49 -5.20 -18.60 3.07
C SER A 49 -4.39 -19.89 2.85
N PRO A 50 -4.65 -20.62 1.76
CA PRO A 50 -3.79 -21.75 1.39
C PRO A 50 -2.32 -21.31 1.27
N LYS A 51 -1.39 -22.19 1.64
CA LYS A 51 0.06 -21.89 1.56
C LYS A 51 0.52 -21.45 0.16
N GLY A 52 -0.11 -21.94 -0.90
CA GLY A 52 0.19 -21.59 -2.29
C GLY A 52 -0.50 -20.30 -2.79
N TYR A 53 -1.26 -19.61 -1.94
CA TYR A 53 -1.89 -18.37 -2.32
C TYR A 53 -0.85 -17.30 -2.65
N ASP A 54 -1.05 -16.54 -3.73
CA ASP A 54 -0.12 -15.51 -4.20
C ASP A 54 -0.72 -14.11 -4.04
N GLN A 55 -0.55 -13.55 -2.83
CA GLN A 55 -0.97 -12.19 -2.52
C GLN A 55 -0.12 -11.15 -3.27
N VAL A 56 1.15 -11.44 -3.50
CA VAL A 56 2.09 -10.49 -4.12
C VAL A 56 1.68 -10.17 -5.56
N THR A 57 1.31 -11.20 -6.35
CA THR A 57 0.80 -10.98 -7.71
C THR A 57 -0.60 -10.34 -7.68
N TYR A 58 -1.45 -10.73 -6.74
CA TYR A 58 -2.76 -10.13 -6.55
C TYR A 58 -2.64 -8.61 -6.28
N ASP A 59 -1.72 -8.18 -5.43
CA ASP A 59 -1.55 -6.77 -5.04
C ASP A 59 -1.10 -5.86 -6.19
N VAL A 60 -0.46 -6.40 -7.23
CA VAL A 60 -0.11 -5.64 -8.44
C VAL A 60 -1.17 -5.73 -9.54
N GLN A 61 -2.30 -6.40 -9.25
CA GLN A 61 -3.48 -6.44 -10.12
C GLN A 61 -4.59 -5.50 -9.62
N ILE A 62 -4.85 -5.50 -8.31
CA ILE A 62 -6.00 -4.80 -7.74
C ILE A 62 -6.00 -3.28 -7.95
N PRO A 63 -4.86 -2.55 -8.05
CA PRO A 63 -4.88 -1.14 -8.39
C PRO A 63 -5.49 -0.86 -9.77
N PHE A 64 -5.33 -1.78 -10.72
CA PHE A 64 -5.86 -1.64 -12.08
C PHE A 64 -7.31 -2.10 -12.23
N ILE A 65 -7.80 -2.94 -11.31
CA ILE A 65 -9.12 -3.59 -11.43
C ILE A 65 -10.04 -3.14 -10.30
N ARG A 66 -9.70 -3.48 -9.05
CA ARG A 66 -10.57 -3.24 -7.88
C ARG A 66 -10.63 -1.77 -7.51
N GLN A 67 -9.49 -1.10 -7.50
CA GLN A 67 -9.39 0.31 -7.09
C GLN A 67 -10.09 1.26 -8.07
N PHE A 68 -10.28 0.84 -9.32
CA PHE A 68 -11.07 1.58 -10.31
C PHE A 68 -12.53 1.83 -9.85
N ALA A 69 -13.07 0.96 -8.99
CA ALA A 69 -14.41 1.13 -8.44
C ALA A 69 -14.46 2.12 -7.26
N GLY A 70 -13.33 2.47 -6.68
CA GLY A 70 -13.22 3.35 -5.51
C GLY A 70 -12.32 2.79 -4.41
N PRO A 71 -12.26 3.44 -3.25
CA PRO A 71 -11.38 3.09 -2.15
C PRO A 71 -11.60 1.67 -1.63
N MET A 72 -10.59 1.14 -0.96
CA MET A 72 -10.65 -0.21 -0.40
C MET A 72 -9.96 -0.29 0.96
N ASP A 73 -10.59 -0.99 1.91
CA ASP A 73 -9.95 -1.36 3.16
C ASP A 73 -9.19 -2.67 2.97
N TYR A 74 -7.87 -2.54 2.80
CA TYR A 74 -6.97 -3.66 2.50
C TYR A 74 -6.27 -4.23 3.73
N THR A 75 -6.21 -3.49 4.83
CA THR A 75 -5.51 -3.89 6.06
C THR A 75 -4.00 -4.10 5.88
N GLN A 76 -3.31 -3.14 5.27
CA GLN A 76 -1.86 -3.17 5.03
C GLN A 76 -1.02 -2.87 6.28
N GLY A 77 0.30 -2.97 6.14
CA GLY A 77 1.26 -2.50 7.14
C GLY A 77 1.84 -3.58 8.05
N ALA A 78 1.82 -4.85 7.63
CA ALA A 78 2.45 -5.92 8.39
C ALA A 78 3.96 -5.68 8.58
N MET A 79 4.44 -5.84 9.82
CA MET A 79 5.85 -5.75 10.18
C MET A 79 6.53 -7.12 10.24
N ARG A 80 5.79 -8.21 10.16
CA ARG A 80 6.30 -9.55 9.94
C ARG A 80 6.16 -9.91 8.47
N ASN A 81 7.28 -9.95 7.74
CA ASN A 81 7.32 -10.09 6.28
C ASN A 81 8.03 -11.37 5.88
N ALA A 82 7.58 -12.04 4.85
CA ALA A 82 8.13 -13.30 4.38
C ALA A 82 8.39 -13.31 2.86
N ILE A 83 9.58 -13.77 2.48
CA ILE A 83 9.84 -14.16 1.09
C ILE A 83 9.00 -15.39 0.72
N LYS A 84 8.79 -15.63 -0.57
CA LYS A 84 7.88 -16.67 -1.08
C LYS A 84 8.05 -18.04 -0.41
N LYS A 85 9.30 -18.51 -0.27
CA LYS A 85 9.60 -19.83 0.31
C LYS A 85 9.38 -19.92 1.82
N ASN A 86 9.44 -18.80 2.53
CA ASN A 86 9.35 -18.74 3.99
C ASN A 86 7.93 -18.42 4.48
N TYR A 87 7.04 -18.01 3.57
CA TYR A 87 5.66 -17.73 3.92
C TYR A 87 4.95 -18.99 4.40
N ASN A 88 4.25 -18.84 5.51
CA ASN A 88 3.40 -19.87 6.08
C ASN A 88 2.15 -19.22 6.70
N PRO A 89 0.94 -19.67 6.37
CA PRO A 89 -0.27 -19.14 6.96
C PRO A 89 -0.36 -19.58 8.43
N VAL A 90 -0.19 -18.64 9.34
CA VAL A 90 -0.24 -18.87 10.79
C VAL A 90 -1.19 -17.85 11.40
N ASN A 91 -2.31 -18.30 11.95
CA ASN A 91 -3.32 -17.39 12.51
C ASN A 91 -2.83 -16.68 13.78
N SER A 92 -2.11 -17.38 14.68
CA SER A 92 -1.61 -16.80 15.93
C SER A 92 -0.45 -15.80 15.73
N GLU A 93 0.31 -15.94 14.64
CA GLU A 93 1.45 -15.09 14.30
C GLU A 93 1.48 -14.79 12.80
N PRO A 94 0.51 -14.03 12.30
CA PRO A 94 0.37 -13.81 10.88
C PRO A 94 1.57 -13.05 10.29
N MET A 95 1.87 -13.33 9.02
CA MET A 95 2.92 -12.66 8.26
C MET A 95 2.42 -12.27 6.87
N SER A 96 2.96 -11.19 6.32
CA SER A 96 2.71 -10.82 4.93
C SER A 96 3.66 -11.54 3.98
N GLN A 97 3.23 -11.69 2.74
CA GLN A 97 4.12 -12.05 1.64
C GLN A 97 4.80 -10.80 1.07
N GLY A 98 6.04 -10.95 0.59
CA GLY A 98 6.85 -9.86 0.05
C GLY A 98 7.61 -9.09 1.11
N THR A 99 8.27 -8.00 0.67
CA THR A 99 9.21 -7.26 1.51
C THR A 99 8.55 -6.26 2.46
N ARG A 100 9.33 -5.74 3.40
CA ARG A 100 8.94 -4.64 4.29
C ARG A 100 8.59 -3.38 3.49
N CYS A 101 9.40 -3.01 2.51
CA CYS A 101 9.15 -1.83 1.69
C CYS A 101 7.88 -1.95 0.87
N ARG A 102 7.52 -3.17 0.43
CA ARG A 102 6.21 -3.42 -0.14
C ARG A 102 5.08 -2.96 0.77
N GLN A 103 5.13 -3.29 2.07
CA GLN A 103 4.08 -2.90 3.03
C GLN A 103 4.00 -1.39 3.22
N LEU A 104 5.12 -0.68 3.13
CA LEU A 104 5.13 0.78 3.16
C LEU A 104 4.54 1.37 1.88
N ALA A 105 4.92 0.84 0.72
CA ALA A 105 4.44 1.30 -0.58
C ALA A 105 2.92 1.14 -0.76
N THR A 106 2.30 0.13 -0.16
CA THR A 106 0.85 -0.09 -0.26
C THR A 106 0.02 1.07 0.29
N TYR A 107 0.54 1.84 1.25
CA TYR A 107 -0.14 3.04 1.74
C TYR A 107 -0.18 4.18 0.72
N VAL A 108 0.71 4.17 -0.26
CA VAL A 108 0.72 5.14 -1.37
C VAL A 108 -0.07 4.59 -2.56
N ILE A 109 0.09 3.30 -2.87
CA ILE A 109 -0.53 2.68 -4.04
C ILE A 109 -2.04 2.45 -3.84
N PHE A 110 -2.45 1.97 -2.66
CA PHE A 110 -3.86 1.69 -2.39
C PHE A 110 -4.60 2.93 -1.90
N ASP A 111 -5.75 3.20 -2.49
CA ASP A 111 -6.60 4.31 -2.09
C ASP A 111 -7.51 3.89 -0.95
N SER A 112 -7.36 4.55 0.19
CA SER A 112 -8.20 4.32 1.36
C SER A 112 -8.22 5.56 2.25
N PRO A 113 -9.35 6.24 2.43
CA PRO A 113 -9.45 7.39 3.32
C PRO A 113 -9.40 7.00 4.81
N LEU A 114 -9.54 5.71 5.11
CA LEU A 114 -9.36 5.12 6.43
C LEU A 114 -8.47 3.89 6.32
N ASN A 115 -7.19 4.02 6.69
CA ASN A 115 -6.23 2.92 6.68
C ASN A 115 -6.17 2.24 8.04
N MET A 116 -6.44 0.95 8.07
CA MET A 116 -6.24 0.13 9.27
C MET A 116 -4.81 -0.41 9.32
N LEU A 117 -4.20 -0.37 10.50
CA LEU A 117 -2.92 -1.00 10.75
C LEU A 117 -3.15 -2.48 11.08
N CYS A 118 -2.63 -3.38 10.26
CA CYS A 118 -2.91 -4.82 10.40
C CYS A 118 -2.08 -5.55 11.46
N ASP A 119 -1.03 -4.92 11.98
CA ASP A 119 -0.13 -5.56 12.94
C ASP A 119 -0.41 -5.10 14.38
N ASN A 120 0.22 -5.73 15.36
CA ASN A 120 0.04 -5.38 16.75
C ASN A 120 0.97 -4.22 17.19
N PRO A 121 0.61 -3.47 18.24
CA PRO A 121 1.42 -2.34 18.72
C PRO A 121 2.85 -2.71 19.09
N SER A 122 3.10 -3.94 19.54
CA SER A 122 4.46 -4.38 19.92
C SER A 122 5.37 -4.49 18.70
N ASN A 123 4.85 -4.95 17.55
CA ASN A 123 5.61 -5.04 16.32
C ASN A 123 5.91 -3.64 15.76
N TYR A 124 4.94 -2.73 15.77
CA TYR A 124 5.16 -1.34 15.38
C TYR A 124 6.20 -0.64 16.27
N LYS A 125 6.20 -0.88 17.58
CA LYS A 125 7.22 -0.34 18.49
C LYS A 125 8.64 -0.87 18.24
N ARG A 126 8.77 -2.10 17.72
CA ARG A 126 10.07 -2.68 17.33
C ARG A 126 10.61 -2.09 16.03
N GLU A 127 9.74 -1.54 15.20
CA GLU A 127 10.06 -0.99 13.87
C GLU A 127 9.74 0.52 13.80
N PRO A 128 10.38 1.35 14.66
CA PRO A 128 9.97 2.74 14.85
C PRO A 128 10.14 3.61 13.60
N GLN A 129 11.12 3.30 12.73
CA GLN A 129 11.32 4.06 11.48
C GLN A 129 10.17 3.83 10.50
N CYS A 130 9.78 2.56 10.28
CA CYS A 130 8.66 2.22 9.41
C CYS A 130 7.35 2.77 9.97
N THR A 131 7.14 2.65 11.27
CA THR A 131 5.93 3.15 11.95
C THR A 131 5.82 4.67 11.86
N ALA A 132 6.92 5.39 12.07
CA ALA A 132 6.94 6.85 11.93
C ALA A 132 6.68 7.29 10.49
N PHE A 133 7.14 6.53 9.50
CA PHE A 133 6.85 6.79 8.09
C PHE A 133 5.34 6.59 7.81
N ILE A 134 4.77 5.44 8.19
CA ILE A 134 3.33 5.16 8.02
C ILE A 134 2.47 6.25 8.67
N ALA A 135 2.84 6.70 9.88
CA ALA A 135 2.08 7.70 10.62
C ALA A 135 2.04 9.09 9.95
N ARG A 136 2.94 9.37 9.01
CA ARG A 136 2.98 10.62 8.25
C ARG A 136 2.26 10.55 6.91
N ILE A 137 1.98 9.36 6.40
CA ILE A 137 1.32 9.20 5.09
C ILE A 137 -0.12 9.69 5.20
N PRO A 138 -0.54 10.64 4.37
CA PRO A 138 -1.92 11.11 4.32
C PRO A 138 -2.88 10.01 3.86
N THR A 139 -4.15 10.15 4.23
CA THR A 139 -5.23 9.27 3.78
C THR A 139 -6.12 9.92 2.73
N VAL A 140 -5.97 11.24 2.54
CA VAL A 140 -6.68 12.03 1.53
C VAL A 140 -5.64 12.76 0.69
N TRP A 141 -5.83 12.74 -0.62
CA TRP A 141 -4.86 13.20 -1.59
C TRP A 141 -5.43 14.32 -2.45
N ASP A 142 -4.61 15.34 -2.72
CA ASP A 142 -4.96 16.43 -3.63
C ASP A 142 -4.79 16.03 -5.09
N GLU A 143 -3.81 15.14 -5.36
CA GLU A 143 -3.48 14.69 -6.71
C GLU A 143 -2.98 13.24 -6.69
N THR A 144 -3.29 12.50 -7.75
CA THR A 144 -2.82 11.12 -7.95
C THR A 144 -2.36 10.94 -9.40
N LEU A 145 -1.13 10.50 -9.59
CA LEU A 145 -0.52 10.22 -10.88
C LEU A 145 -0.15 8.74 -10.99
N GLY A 146 -0.65 8.06 -12.01
CA GLY A 146 -0.10 6.78 -12.44
C GLY A 146 1.19 7.06 -13.23
N LEU A 147 2.34 6.59 -12.73
CA LEU A 147 3.62 6.84 -13.37
C LEU A 147 3.95 5.79 -14.42
N ASP A 148 3.95 4.52 -13.99
CA ASP A 148 4.22 3.38 -14.87
C ASP A 148 3.60 2.11 -14.27
N GLY A 149 3.33 1.11 -15.09
CA GLY A 149 2.82 -0.15 -14.59
C GLY A 149 2.38 -1.13 -15.66
N LYS A 150 2.36 -2.40 -15.27
CA LYS A 150 1.85 -3.50 -16.08
C LYS A 150 1.08 -4.46 -15.20
N VAL A 151 -0.19 -4.69 -15.54
CA VAL A 151 -1.11 -5.53 -14.76
C VAL A 151 -0.50 -6.88 -14.43
N GLY A 152 -0.48 -7.23 -13.15
CA GLY A 152 0.09 -8.50 -12.65
C GLY A 152 1.62 -8.52 -12.59
N GLU A 153 2.30 -7.45 -12.98
CA GLU A 153 3.75 -7.39 -12.94
C GLU A 153 4.27 -6.34 -11.95
N TYR A 154 3.92 -5.07 -12.15
CA TYR A 154 4.36 -3.97 -11.30
C TYR A 154 3.48 -2.74 -11.46
N ILE A 155 3.61 -1.81 -10.53
CA ILE A 155 2.96 -0.51 -10.58
C ILE A 155 3.81 0.53 -9.83
N THR A 156 3.83 1.75 -10.36
CA THR A 156 4.37 2.94 -9.68
C THR A 156 3.37 4.07 -9.74
N MET A 157 3.19 4.77 -8.62
CA MET A 157 2.27 5.90 -8.49
C MET A 157 2.92 7.01 -7.67
N ALA A 158 2.51 8.25 -7.96
CA ALA A 158 2.79 9.41 -7.12
C ALA A 158 1.50 10.04 -6.65
N ARG A 159 1.49 10.51 -5.40
CA ARG A 159 0.34 11.21 -4.80
C ARG A 159 0.82 12.44 -4.07
N ARG A 160 0.07 13.53 -4.13
CA ARG A 160 0.38 14.79 -3.46
C ARG A 160 -0.63 15.09 -2.36
N SER A 161 -0.11 15.60 -1.26
CA SER A 161 -0.90 16.23 -0.20
C SER A 161 -0.18 17.50 0.25
N GLY A 162 -0.81 18.66 0.05
CA GLY A 162 -0.16 19.95 0.22
C GLY A 162 1.06 20.09 -0.68
N ASP A 163 2.20 20.38 -0.08
CA ASP A 163 3.48 20.56 -0.78
C ASP A 163 4.32 19.26 -0.84
N GLU A 164 3.83 18.18 -0.25
CA GLU A 164 4.56 16.91 -0.17
C GLU A 164 4.07 15.90 -1.22
N TRP A 165 5.02 15.22 -1.84
CA TRP A 165 4.77 14.12 -2.76
C TRP A 165 5.17 12.79 -2.13
N TYR A 166 4.33 11.80 -2.32
CA TYR A 166 4.53 10.42 -1.90
C TYR A 166 4.56 9.53 -3.13
N VAL A 167 5.64 8.80 -3.31
CA VAL A 167 5.84 7.91 -4.46
C VAL A 167 5.97 6.49 -3.96
N GLY A 168 5.23 5.59 -4.54
CA GLY A 168 5.28 4.17 -4.19
C GLY A 168 5.41 3.29 -5.42
N GLY A 169 6.07 2.14 -5.26
CA GLY A 169 6.18 1.12 -6.29
C GLY A 169 6.09 -0.28 -5.70
N LEU A 170 5.42 -1.18 -6.44
CA LEU A 170 5.28 -2.60 -6.13
C LEU A 170 5.70 -3.44 -7.32
N THR A 171 6.32 -4.59 -7.08
CA THR A 171 6.55 -5.63 -8.09
C THR A 171 5.93 -6.97 -7.68
N ASN A 172 5.69 -7.85 -8.64
CA ASN A 172 5.37 -9.24 -8.39
C ASN A 172 6.60 -10.01 -7.85
N TRP A 173 6.68 -11.33 -8.04
CA TRP A 173 7.84 -12.12 -7.59
C TRP A 173 9.08 -12.00 -8.49
N ASP A 174 9.03 -11.14 -9.51
CA ASP A 174 10.20 -10.87 -10.37
C ASP A 174 10.97 -9.66 -9.83
N LYS A 175 12.28 -9.78 -9.75
CA LYS A 175 13.17 -8.65 -9.48
C LYS A 175 13.11 -7.66 -10.63
N ARG A 176 13.01 -6.36 -10.32
CA ARG A 176 12.97 -5.28 -11.33
C ARG A 176 13.87 -4.13 -10.95
N ASP A 177 14.56 -3.60 -11.95
CA ASP A 177 15.17 -2.29 -11.88
C ASP A 177 14.24 -1.32 -12.61
N ILE A 178 13.75 -0.32 -11.89
CA ILE A 178 12.85 0.70 -12.43
C ILE A 178 13.48 2.08 -12.34
N ILE A 179 13.08 2.92 -13.26
CA ILE A 179 13.42 4.34 -13.27
C ILE A 179 12.13 5.11 -13.06
N VAL A 180 12.04 5.82 -11.96
CA VAL A 180 10.90 6.68 -11.65
C VAL A 180 11.19 8.07 -12.19
N ASP A 181 10.39 8.53 -13.12
CA ASP A 181 10.45 9.90 -13.63
C ASP A 181 9.81 10.85 -12.60
N LEU A 182 10.61 11.75 -12.05
CA LEU A 182 10.20 12.75 -11.08
C LEU A 182 9.95 14.13 -11.72
N SER A 183 9.73 14.20 -13.04
CA SER A 183 9.48 15.46 -13.78
C SER A 183 8.19 16.17 -13.35
N PHE A 184 7.26 15.44 -12.70
CA PHE A 184 6.04 16.01 -12.11
C PHE A 184 6.30 16.95 -10.92
N LEU A 185 7.48 16.86 -10.29
CA LEU A 185 7.89 17.83 -9.27
C LEU A 185 8.10 19.20 -9.92
N GLY A 186 7.48 20.23 -9.38
CA GLY A 186 7.64 21.60 -9.84
C GLY A 186 9.07 22.13 -9.70
N GLU A 187 9.27 23.41 -9.96
CA GLU A 187 10.54 24.09 -9.69
C GLU A 187 10.79 24.15 -8.18
N GLY A 188 12.06 24.02 -7.77
CA GLY A 188 12.44 24.10 -6.38
C GLY A 188 13.44 23.02 -5.98
N PHE A 189 13.85 23.07 -4.73
CA PHE A 189 14.71 22.08 -4.12
C PHE A 189 13.85 21.04 -3.40
N TYR A 190 14.06 19.77 -3.74
CA TYR A 190 13.37 18.65 -3.12
C TYR A 190 14.38 17.68 -2.52
N GLU A 191 14.00 17.12 -1.38
CA GLU A 191 14.71 16.04 -0.71
C GLU A 191 13.84 14.77 -0.76
N ILE A 192 14.48 13.64 -1.02
CA ILE A 192 13.85 12.32 -1.04
C ILE A 192 14.16 11.61 0.25
N GLU A 193 13.15 11.17 0.99
CA GLU A 193 13.26 10.13 1.99
C GLU A 193 12.82 8.80 1.36
N LEU A 194 13.76 7.92 1.07
CA LEU A 194 13.54 6.68 0.35
C LEU A 194 13.66 5.47 1.27
N PHE A 195 12.59 4.71 1.40
CA PHE A 195 12.60 3.34 1.92
C PHE A 195 12.66 2.38 0.74
N LYS A 196 13.72 1.60 0.64
CA LYS A 196 13.92 0.63 -0.43
C LYS A 196 14.37 -0.71 0.09
N ASP A 197 14.10 -1.76 -0.68
CA ASP A 197 14.55 -3.11 -0.37
C ASP A 197 16.07 -3.13 -0.11
N GLY A 198 16.46 -3.82 0.95
CA GLY A 198 17.86 -4.04 1.28
C GLY A 198 18.51 -5.07 0.37
N ILE A 199 19.83 -5.18 0.43
CA ILE A 199 20.61 -6.09 -0.42
C ILE A 199 20.28 -7.57 -0.20
N ASN A 200 19.70 -7.91 0.96
CA ASN A 200 19.32 -9.28 1.30
C ASN A 200 17.80 -9.48 1.30
N ALA A 201 17.01 -8.58 0.72
CA ALA A 201 15.56 -8.65 0.75
C ALA A 201 14.98 -9.93 0.09
N ASP A 202 15.73 -10.58 -0.82
CA ASP A 202 15.43 -11.88 -1.41
C ASP A 202 15.60 -13.08 -0.44
N ARG A 203 16.23 -12.84 0.72
CA ARG A 203 16.49 -13.86 1.75
C ARG A 203 15.82 -13.51 3.08
N ALA A 204 15.75 -12.21 3.38
CA ALA A 204 15.17 -11.64 4.58
C ALA A 204 14.22 -10.50 4.18
N ALA A 205 12.94 -10.79 4.08
CA ALA A 205 11.92 -9.85 3.58
C ALA A 205 11.81 -8.55 4.41
N CYS A 206 12.32 -8.56 5.64
CA CYS A 206 12.37 -7.38 6.50
C CYS A 206 13.63 -6.52 6.28
N ASP A 207 14.57 -6.95 5.40
CA ASP A 207 15.77 -6.17 5.10
C ASP A 207 15.40 -4.96 4.22
N TYR A 208 15.64 -3.77 4.73
CA TYR A 208 15.39 -2.51 4.03
C TYR A 208 16.49 -1.48 4.31
N LYS A 209 16.56 -0.47 3.49
CA LYS A 209 17.42 0.68 3.68
C LYS A 209 16.62 1.98 3.58
N ARG A 210 16.74 2.83 4.58
CA ARG A 210 16.28 4.22 4.53
C ARG A 210 17.44 5.11 4.06
N VAL A 211 17.18 5.94 3.06
CA VAL A 211 18.14 6.90 2.48
C VAL A 211 17.48 8.26 2.39
N VAL A 212 18.22 9.29 2.79
CA VAL A 212 17.82 10.68 2.56
C VAL A 212 18.81 11.28 1.58
N MET A 213 18.32 11.89 0.51
CA MET A 213 19.14 12.45 -0.56
C MET A 213 18.40 13.54 -1.34
N PRO A 214 19.09 14.47 -1.99
CA PRO A 214 18.44 15.39 -2.90
C PRO A 214 17.84 14.65 -4.09
N VAL A 215 16.82 15.25 -4.71
CA VAL A 215 16.32 14.79 -6.01
C VAL A 215 17.45 14.86 -7.04
N PRO A 216 17.70 13.79 -7.84
CA PRO A 216 18.68 13.81 -8.90
C PRO A 216 18.44 14.95 -9.91
N GLU A 217 19.51 15.54 -10.45
CA GLU A 217 19.43 16.66 -11.41
C GLU A 217 18.65 16.28 -12.67
N ASP A 218 18.81 15.03 -13.12
CA ASP A 218 18.09 14.47 -14.28
C ASP A 218 16.65 14.05 -13.97
N ARG A 219 16.21 14.25 -12.72
CA ARG A 219 14.87 13.83 -12.24
C ARG A 219 14.58 12.33 -12.41
N GLN A 220 15.59 11.49 -12.51
CA GLN A 220 15.45 10.04 -12.69
C GLN A 220 15.87 9.28 -11.44
N LEU A 221 14.90 8.79 -10.67
CA LEU A 221 15.18 7.97 -9.49
C LEU A 221 15.26 6.49 -9.88
N LYS A 222 16.46 5.90 -9.75
CA LYS A 222 16.71 4.47 -10.02
C LYS A 222 16.50 3.67 -8.74
N VAL A 223 15.59 2.68 -8.80
CA VAL A 223 15.28 1.80 -7.67
C VAL A 223 15.24 0.35 -8.13
N THR A 224 15.90 -0.52 -7.36
CA THR A 224 15.79 -1.98 -7.53
C THR A 224 14.73 -2.51 -6.57
N LEU A 225 13.73 -3.19 -7.09
CA LEU A 225 12.74 -3.95 -6.33
C LEU A 225 13.13 -5.43 -6.35
N PHE A 226 13.24 -6.03 -5.18
CA PHE A 226 13.48 -7.47 -5.06
C PHE A 226 12.17 -8.27 -5.26
N PRO A 227 12.23 -9.61 -5.39
CA PRO A 227 11.03 -10.42 -5.55
C PRO A 227 9.98 -10.16 -4.46
N GLY A 228 8.78 -9.75 -4.84
CA GLY A 228 7.74 -9.31 -3.91
C GLY A 228 8.02 -7.98 -3.25
N GLY A 229 8.90 -7.17 -3.83
CA GLY A 229 9.41 -5.94 -3.27
C GLY A 229 8.62 -4.69 -3.56
N GLY A 230 9.14 -3.57 -3.00
CA GLY A 230 8.60 -2.24 -3.18
C GLY A 230 9.56 -1.13 -2.71
N PHE A 231 9.12 0.10 -2.85
CA PHE A 231 9.80 1.29 -2.32
C PHE A 231 8.78 2.37 -1.99
#